data_d7577173159be32b837c5d93dc352408
#
_entry.id   d7577173159be32b837c5d93dc352408
#
_cell.length_a   1.000
_cell.length_b   1.000
_cell.length_c   1.000
_cell.angle_alpha   90.00
_cell.angle_beta   90.00
_cell.angle_gamma   90.00
#
_symmetry.space_group_name_H-M   'P 1'
#
loop_
_entity.id
_entity.type
_entity.pdbx_description
1 polymer ?
#
loop_
_entity_poly.entity_id
_entity_poly.type
_entity_poly.pdbx_seq_one_letter_code
_entity_poly.pdbx_strand_id
1 'polypeptide(L)'
;MKKSIIIFITIIPLLCILGCKTTPEEVEQGLPPAEYFKRAQSAVIERKDYDKALALYQAVLEQYESDRQNGVVATYEIAFIYYKQEKYELAKEKFEEILEIYGEESSAQLPPWPPVLAEKLLVKIEEKTK
;
A
#
# COMPACT_ATOMS: atom_id res chain seq x y z
N MET A 1 74.09 2.96 9.38
CA MET A 1 72.95 3.87 9.52
C MET A 1 71.69 3.13 8.98
N LYS A 2 70.92 2.57 9.87
CA LYS A 2 69.67 1.79 9.48
C LYS A 2 68.47 2.70 9.69
N LYS A 3 67.82 3.09 8.60
CA LYS A 3 66.56 3.84 8.64
C LYS A 3 65.45 2.87 8.86
N SER A 4 64.87 2.84 10.05
CA SER A 4 63.61 2.12 10.36
C SER A 4 62.44 2.86 9.76
N ILE A 5 61.80 2.25 8.77
CA ILE A 5 60.55 2.71 8.21
C ILE A 5 59.45 2.13 9.09
N ILE A 6 58.81 2.99 9.89
CA ILE A 6 57.64 2.65 10.67
C ILE A 6 56.46 2.76 9.73
N ILE A 7 55.92 1.62 9.32
CA ILE A 7 54.68 1.55 8.54
C ILE A 7 53.53 1.69 9.54
N PHE A 8 52.91 2.87 9.56
CA PHE A 8 51.62 3.08 10.22
C PHE A 8 50.53 2.40 9.43
N ILE A 9 50.15 1.20 9.84
CA ILE A 9 48.95 0.53 9.35
C ILE A 9 47.76 1.18 10.06
N THR A 10 47.13 2.13 9.38
CA THR A 10 45.86 2.67 9.83
C THR A 10 44.79 1.64 9.59
N ILE A 11 44.39 0.91 10.62
CA ILE A 11 43.21 0.05 10.64
C ILE A 11 41.97 0.95 10.62
N ILE A 12 41.38 1.10 9.46
CA ILE A 12 40.08 1.73 9.31
C ILE A 12 39.03 0.70 9.82
N PRO A 13 38.31 0.98 10.92
CA PRO A 13 37.21 0.11 11.30
C PRO A 13 36.11 0.25 10.24
N LEU A 14 35.95 -0.79 9.43
CA LEU A 14 34.81 -0.98 8.54
C LEU A 14 33.53 -1.08 9.41
N LEU A 15 32.90 0.07 9.63
CA LEU A 15 31.62 0.16 10.31
C LEU A 15 30.61 -0.52 9.40
N CYS A 16 30.38 -1.82 9.62
CA CYS A 16 29.23 -2.53 9.04
C CYS A 16 27.96 -1.84 9.51
N ILE A 17 27.45 -0.94 8.70
CA ILE A 17 26.07 -0.45 8.82
C ILE A 17 25.20 -1.67 8.47
N LEU A 18 24.86 -2.46 9.49
CA LEU A 18 23.74 -3.40 9.44
C LEU A 18 22.47 -2.54 9.32
N GLY A 19 22.21 -2.05 8.12
CA GLY A 19 20.88 -1.57 7.77
C GLY A 19 19.94 -2.75 7.98
N CYS A 20 19.14 -2.69 9.03
CA CYS A 20 17.96 -3.53 9.13
C CYS A 20 17.08 -3.24 7.91
N LYS A 21 17.32 -3.96 6.81
CA LYS A 21 16.31 -4.13 5.78
C LYS A 21 15.21 -4.92 6.49
N THR A 22 14.18 -4.21 6.90
CA THR A 22 12.90 -4.83 7.22
C THR A 22 12.48 -5.50 5.92
N THR A 23 12.71 -6.80 5.79
CA THR A 23 12.16 -7.59 4.70
C THR A 23 10.64 -7.38 4.78
N PRO A 24 9.97 -7.01 3.67
CA PRO A 24 8.53 -6.99 3.66
C PRO A 24 8.04 -8.35 4.18
N GLU A 25 7.20 -8.33 5.22
CA GLU A 25 6.60 -9.56 5.72
C GLU A 25 5.85 -10.20 4.55
N GLU A 26 6.30 -11.38 4.14
CA GLU A 26 5.73 -12.10 3.00
C GLU A 26 4.24 -12.34 3.29
N VAL A 27 3.38 -11.83 2.42
CA VAL A 27 1.94 -12.02 2.57
C VAL A 27 1.60 -13.47 2.27
N GLU A 28 1.00 -14.18 3.23
CA GLU A 28 0.54 -15.55 3.06
C GLU A 28 -0.39 -15.65 1.86
N GLN A 29 -0.12 -16.61 0.97
CA GLN A 29 -0.86 -16.82 -0.27
C GLN A 29 -2.04 -17.77 -0.07
N GLY A 30 -3.10 -17.61 -0.89
CA GLY A 30 -4.23 -18.55 -0.93
C GLY A 30 -5.23 -18.41 0.22
N LEU A 31 -5.19 -17.32 0.97
CA LEU A 31 -6.21 -17.02 1.97
C LEU A 31 -7.49 -16.54 1.28
N PRO A 32 -8.69 -16.84 1.84
CA PRO A 32 -9.93 -16.26 1.34
C PRO A 32 -9.90 -14.70 1.37
N PRO A 33 -10.56 -14.00 0.42
CA PRO A 33 -10.58 -12.54 0.40
C PRO A 33 -10.96 -11.91 1.75
N ALA A 34 -11.94 -12.46 2.44
CA ALA A 34 -12.37 -11.99 3.76
C ALA A 34 -11.25 -12.00 4.82
N GLU A 35 -10.34 -12.97 4.75
CA GLU A 35 -9.21 -13.03 5.71
C GLU A 35 -8.15 -11.98 5.38
N TYR A 36 -7.88 -11.70 4.10
CA TYR A 36 -7.02 -10.59 3.69
C TYR A 36 -7.57 -9.26 4.19
N PHE A 37 -8.85 -8.99 3.97
CA PHE A 37 -9.52 -7.77 4.44
C PHE A 37 -9.42 -7.62 5.96
N LYS A 38 -9.74 -8.67 6.71
CA LYS A 38 -9.65 -8.68 8.17
C LYS A 38 -8.25 -8.34 8.66
N ARG A 39 -7.23 -8.97 8.10
CA ARG A 39 -5.82 -8.72 8.48
C ARG A 39 -5.37 -7.32 8.09
N ALA A 40 -5.78 -6.82 6.93
CA ALA A 40 -5.47 -5.47 6.48
C ALA A 40 -6.11 -4.42 7.41
N GLN A 41 -7.38 -4.57 7.75
CA GLN A 41 -8.07 -3.69 8.69
C GLN A 41 -7.42 -3.70 10.08
N SER A 42 -7.05 -4.88 10.61
CA SER A 42 -6.31 -4.98 11.87
C SER A 42 -4.95 -4.27 11.80
N ALA A 43 -4.23 -4.40 10.69
CA ALA A 43 -2.96 -3.69 10.49
C ALA A 43 -3.15 -2.16 10.56
N VAL A 44 -4.19 -1.62 9.93
CA VAL A 44 -4.51 -0.19 9.95
C VAL A 44 -4.96 0.28 11.33
N ILE A 45 -5.94 -0.40 11.93
CA ILE A 45 -6.63 0.06 13.14
C ILE A 45 -5.73 -0.07 14.38
N GLU A 46 -5.09 -1.23 14.54
CA GLU A 46 -4.35 -1.54 15.74
C GLU A 46 -2.91 -1.00 15.73
N ARG A 47 -2.28 -0.97 14.55
CA ARG A 47 -0.85 -0.70 14.40
C ARG A 47 -0.51 0.49 13.53
N LYS A 48 -1.47 1.01 12.76
CA LYS A 48 -1.24 2.00 11.68
C LYS A 48 -0.18 1.54 10.67
N ASP A 49 -0.09 0.22 10.47
CA ASP A 49 0.82 -0.42 9.56
C ASP A 49 0.20 -0.40 8.15
N TYR A 50 0.32 0.75 7.51
CA TYR A 50 -0.24 0.98 6.18
C TYR A 50 0.46 0.14 5.11
N ASP A 51 1.75 -0.13 5.25
CA ASP A 51 2.51 -0.90 4.27
C ASP A 51 2.04 -2.36 4.24
N LYS A 52 1.84 -2.94 5.42
CA LYS A 52 1.26 -4.28 5.54
C LYS A 52 -0.18 -4.34 5.02
N ALA A 53 -0.99 -3.35 5.32
CA ALA A 53 -2.36 -3.29 4.82
C ALA A 53 -2.42 -3.18 3.30
N LEU A 54 -1.59 -2.32 2.70
CA LEU A 54 -1.46 -2.19 1.24
C LEU A 54 -1.07 -3.52 0.60
N ALA A 55 -0.08 -4.22 1.15
CA ALA A 55 0.36 -5.52 0.65
C ALA A 55 -0.77 -6.57 0.69
N LEU A 56 -1.58 -6.58 1.76
CA LEU A 56 -2.72 -7.49 1.90
C LEU A 56 -3.86 -7.18 0.91
N TYR A 57 -4.20 -5.90 0.70
CA TYR A 57 -5.20 -5.53 -0.31
C TYR A 57 -4.70 -5.78 -1.74
N GLN A 58 -3.40 -5.54 -1.99
CA GLN A 58 -2.79 -5.87 -3.28
C GLN A 58 -2.85 -7.39 -3.56
N ALA A 59 -2.64 -8.23 -2.55
CA ALA A 59 -2.78 -9.68 -2.69
C ALA A 59 -4.21 -10.10 -3.10
N VAL A 60 -5.25 -9.37 -2.66
CA VAL A 60 -6.62 -9.60 -3.13
C VAL A 60 -6.73 -9.33 -4.63
N LEU A 61 -6.18 -8.21 -5.10
CA LEU A 61 -6.21 -7.86 -6.52
C LEU A 61 -5.47 -8.87 -7.40
N GLU A 62 -4.34 -9.38 -6.92
CA GLU A 62 -3.51 -10.33 -7.67
C GLU A 62 -4.06 -11.75 -7.67
N GLN A 63 -4.55 -12.23 -6.53
CA GLN A 63 -4.98 -13.63 -6.38
C GLN A 63 -6.43 -13.85 -6.77
N TYR A 64 -7.26 -12.81 -6.76
CA TYR A 64 -8.70 -12.85 -7.03
C TYR A 64 -9.09 -11.91 -8.16
N GLU A 65 -8.29 -11.85 -9.22
CA GLU A 65 -8.46 -10.96 -10.36
C GLU A 65 -9.86 -11.02 -11.01
N SER A 66 -10.49 -12.20 -11.01
CA SER A 66 -11.85 -12.38 -11.53
C SER A 66 -12.96 -11.96 -10.55
N ASP A 67 -12.64 -11.73 -9.28
CA ASP A 67 -13.59 -11.33 -8.25
C ASP A 67 -13.75 -9.80 -8.21
N ARG A 68 -14.56 -9.29 -9.13
CA ARG A 68 -14.78 -7.84 -9.27
C ARG A 68 -15.32 -7.17 -8.01
N GLN A 69 -16.15 -7.88 -7.21
CA GLN A 69 -16.72 -7.30 -5.99
C GLN A 69 -15.62 -7.04 -4.94
N ASN A 70 -14.80 -8.03 -4.65
CA ASN A 70 -13.67 -7.86 -3.73
C ASN A 70 -12.59 -6.96 -4.34
N GLY A 71 -12.37 -7.01 -5.65
CA GLY A 71 -11.41 -6.15 -6.35
C GLY A 71 -11.71 -4.67 -6.15
N VAL A 72 -12.94 -4.22 -6.43
CA VAL A 72 -13.29 -2.80 -6.26
C VAL A 72 -13.24 -2.34 -4.80
N VAL A 73 -13.57 -3.21 -3.86
CA VAL A 73 -13.43 -2.90 -2.43
C VAL A 73 -11.96 -2.77 -2.04
N ALA A 74 -11.09 -3.68 -2.49
CA ALA A 74 -9.66 -3.59 -2.24
C ALA A 74 -9.04 -2.32 -2.85
N THR A 75 -9.43 -1.96 -4.09
CA THR A 75 -8.99 -0.71 -4.73
C THR A 75 -9.41 0.52 -3.91
N TYR A 76 -10.64 0.53 -3.39
CA TYR A 76 -11.10 1.61 -2.52
C TYR A 76 -10.28 1.72 -1.22
N GLU A 77 -10.00 0.61 -0.56
CA GLU A 77 -9.21 0.60 0.68
C GLU A 77 -7.76 1.06 0.44
N ILE A 78 -7.15 0.67 -0.68
CA ILE A 78 -5.83 1.17 -1.11
C ILE A 78 -5.87 2.69 -1.31
N ALA A 79 -6.87 3.20 -2.06
CA ALA A 79 -7.05 4.63 -2.28
C ALA A 79 -7.21 5.39 -0.96
N PHE A 80 -8.01 4.83 -0.04
CA PHE A 80 -8.24 5.43 1.26
C PHE A 80 -6.98 5.46 2.14
N ILE A 81 -6.14 4.42 2.10
CA ILE A 81 -4.85 4.42 2.78
C ILE A 81 -3.95 5.52 2.21
N TYR A 82 -3.85 5.66 0.89
CA TYR A 82 -3.09 6.75 0.28
C TYR A 82 -3.62 8.12 0.71
N TYR A 83 -4.94 8.32 0.75
CA TYR A 83 -5.54 9.54 1.28
C TYR A 83 -5.15 9.81 2.74
N LYS A 84 -5.14 8.79 3.60
CA LYS A 84 -4.72 8.89 5.01
C LYS A 84 -3.24 9.21 5.18
N GLN A 85 -2.41 8.78 4.23
CA GLN A 85 -0.98 9.10 4.16
C GLN A 85 -0.69 10.45 3.47
N GLU A 86 -1.73 11.20 3.09
CA GLU A 86 -1.63 12.46 2.35
C GLU A 86 -0.96 12.33 0.97
N LYS A 87 -0.89 11.11 0.43
CA LYS A 87 -0.43 10.81 -0.93
C LYS A 87 -1.58 11.05 -1.92
N TYR A 88 -1.97 12.31 -2.07
CA TYR A 88 -3.21 12.71 -2.75
C TYR A 88 -3.25 12.32 -4.22
N GLU A 89 -2.15 12.40 -4.94
CA GLU A 89 -2.10 12.01 -6.35
C GLU A 89 -2.39 10.51 -6.54
N LEU A 90 -1.77 9.64 -5.71
CA LEU A 90 -2.04 8.20 -5.75
C LEU A 90 -3.46 7.86 -5.31
N ALA A 91 -3.98 8.57 -4.30
CA ALA A 91 -5.35 8.40 -3.86
C ALA A 91 -6.33 8.78 -4.96
N LYS A 92 -6.10 9.91 -5.63
CA LYS A 92 -6.91 10.41 -6.73
C LYS A 92 -6.97 9.40 -7.88
N GLU A 93 -5.81 8.94 -8.36
CA GLU A 93 -5.72 7.93 -9.41
C GLU A 93 -6.59 6.69 -9.10
N LYS A 94 -6.50 6.17 -7.87
CA LYS A 94 -7.27 5.00 -7.47
C LYS A 94 -8.76 5.27 -7.29
N PHE A 95 -9.16 6.46 -6.84
CA PHE A 95 -10.57 6.83 -6.79
C PHE A 95 -11.17 7.04 -8.19
N GLU A 96 -10.42 7.61 -9.12
CA GLU A 96 -10.83 7.76 -10.52
C GLU A 96 -10.99 6.38 -11.20
N GLU A 97 -10.08 5.43 -10.97
CA GLU A 97 -10.19 4.03 -11.41
C GLU A 97 -11.52 3.39 -10.94
N ILE A 98 -11.94 3.64 -9.69
CA ILE A 98 -13.23 3.16 -9.19
C ILE A 98 -14.37 3.75 -10.01
N LEU A 99 -14.37 5.06 -10.27
CA LEU A 99 -15.45 5.70 -11.03
C LEU A 99 -15.52 5.16 -12.48
N GLU A 100 -14.40 4.85 -13.10
CA GLU A 100 -14.35 4.22 -14.42
C GLU A 100 -15.02 2.82 -14.40
N ILE A 101 -14.70 1.98 -13.40
CA ILE A 101 -15.32 0.66 -13.23
C ILE A 101 -16.84 0.76 -13.12
N TYR A 102 -17.35 1.79 -12.43
CA TYR A 102 -18.80 1.99 -12.26
C TYR A 102 -19.47 2.68 -13.47
N GLY A 103 -18.72 3.24 -14.38
CA GLY A 103 -19.19 3.71 -15.68
C GLY A 103 -19.51 2.60 -16.68
N GLU A 104 -19.08 1.36 -16.43
CA GLU A 104 -19.32 0.21 -17.29
C GLU A 104 -20.72 -0.39 -17.07
N GLU A 105 -21.31 -0.95 -18.15
CA GLU A 105 -22.62 -1.63 -18.09
C GLU A 105 -22.64 -2.82 -17.11
N SER A 106 -21.48 -3.46 -16.88
CA SER A 106 -21.32 -4.62 -16.00
C SER A 106 -21.25 -4.27 -14.51
N SER A 107 -21.39 -3.00 -14.14
CA SER A 107 -21.27 -2.53 -12.75
C SER A 107 -22.47 -2.84 -11.85
N ALA A 108 -23.61 -3.24 -12.41
CA ALA A 108 -24.87 -3.44 -11.66
C ALA A 108 -24.80 -4.47 -10.51
N GLN A 109 -23.81 -5.36 -10.52
CA GLN A 109 -23.60 -6.38 -9.49
C GLN A 109 -22.56 -5.96 -8.42
N LEU A 110 -21.96 -4.79 -8.57
CA LEU A 110 -20.94 -4.30 -7.65
C LEU A 110 -21.59 -3.61 -6.43
N PRO A 111 -20.89 -3.54 -5.29
CA PRO A 111 -21.36 -2.81 -4.13
C PRO A 111 -21.65 -1.35 -4.48
N PRO A 112 -22.78 -0.75 -4.08
CA PRO A 112 -23.15 0.60 -4.53
C PRO A 112 -22.41 1.74 -3.84
N TRP A 113 -21.67 1.47 -2.77
CA TRP A 113 -21.07 2.50 -1.91
C TRP A 113 -19.68 3.02 -2.38
N PRO A 114 -18.80 2.24 -3.06
CA PRO A 114 -17.47 2.72 -3.40
C PRO A 114 -17.43 3.99 -4.25
N PRO A 115 -18.24 4.13 -5.33
CA PRO A 115 -18.20 5.34 -6.15
C PRO A 115 -18.68 6.57 -5.37
N VAL A 116 -19.69 6.43 -4.51
CA VAL A 116 -20.20 7.54 -3.70
C VAL A 116 -19.14 8.09 -2.74
N LEU A 117 -18.35 7.20 -2.13
CA LEU A 117 -17.28 7.61 -1.23
C LEU A 117 -16.06 8.11 -1.99
N ALA A 118 -15.75 7.53 -3.16
CA ALA A 118 -14.69 8.00 -4.03
C ALA A 118 -14.92 9.45 -4.47
N GLU A 119 -16.10 9.79 -4.99
CA GLU A 119 -16.47 11.16 -5.36
C GLU A 119 -16.28 12.14 -4.20
N LYS A 120 -16.77 11.79 -3.00
CA LYS A 120 -16.59 12.64 -1.81
C LYS A 120 -15.14 12.89 -1.45
N LEU A 121 -14.29 11.87 -1.60
CA LEU A 121 -12.88 12.00 -1.26
C LEU A 121 -12.10 12.74 -2.34
N LEU A 122 -12.48 12.61 -3.60
CA LEU A 122 -11.92 13.41 -4.69
C LEU A 122 -12.16 14.91 -4.46
N VAL A 123 -13.37 15.32 -4.09
CA VAL A 123 -13.67 16.72 -3.74
C VAL A 123 -12.79 17.21 -2.58
N LYS A 124 -12.62 16.37 -1.53
CA LYS A 124 -11.75 16.73 -0.40
C LYS A 124 -10.28 16.83 -0.77
N ILE A 125 -9.81 16.00 -1.70
CA ILE A 125 -8.44 16.06 -2.22
C ILE A 125 -8.24 17.41 -2.94
N GLU A 126 -9.16 17.78 -3.82
CA GLU A 126 -9.09 19.05 -4.53
C GLU A 126 -9.05 20.28 -3.60
N GLU A 127 -9.81 20.23 -2.50
CA GLU A 127 -9.78 21.29 -1.48
C GLU A 127 -8.44 21.39 -0.74
N LYS A 128 -7.75 20.26 -0.56
CA LYS A 128 -6.47 20.18 0.16
C LYS A 128 -5.25 20.48 -0.70
N THR A 129 -5.40 20.37 -2.02
CA THR A 129 -4.31 20.55 -2.99
C THR A 129 -4.33 21.90 -3.70
N LYS A 130 -5.32 22.75 -3.41
CA LYS A 130 -5.38 24.16 -3.85
C LYS A 130 -4.54 25.04 -2.96
#